data_f5d5a330c7eb1a11d3b7d2e6e2be6f31
#
_entry.id   f5d5a330c7eb1a11d3b7d2e6e2be6f31
#
_cell.length_a   1.000
_cell.length_b   1.000
_cell.length_c   1.000
_cell.angle_alpha   90.00
_cell.angle_beta   90.00
_cell.angle_gamma   90.00
#
_symmetry.space_group_name_H-M   'P 1'
#
loop_
_entity.id
_entity.type
_entity.pdbx_description
1 polymer ?
#
loop_
_entity_poly.entity_id
_entity_poly.type
_entity_poly.pdbx_seq_one_letter_code
_entity_poly.pdbx_strand_id
1 'polypeptide(L)' 'SDVYKRQERLPYDDLKRLIAELPDGYRTVFNLYCIEELSHREIAERLGISEKTSSSQLFRAKALLARRIKEYVKDK' A
#
# COMPACT_ATOMS: atom_id res chain seq x y z
N SER A 1 16.90 11.80 -14.54
CA SER A 1 16.96 13.21 -14.76
C SER A 1 15.94 13.96 -13.93
N ASP A 2 15.99 15.25 -14.02
CA ASP A 2 15.14 16.07 -13.17
C ASP A 2 13.67 15.95 -13.51
N VAL A 3 13.36 15.82 -14.77
CA VAL A 3 11.97 15.67 -15.17
C VAL A 3 11.40 14.40 -14.57
N TYR A 4 12.17 13.36 -14.67
CA TYR A 4 11.75 12.09 -14.12
C TYR A 4 11.50 12.21 -12.61
N LYS A 5 12.41 12.80 -11.90
CA LYS A 5 12.27 12.93 -10.46
C LYS A 5 11.07 13.75 -10.07
N ARG A 6 10.86 14.84 -10.75
CA ARG A 6 9.75 15.72 -10.43
C ARG A 6 8.43 15.06 -10.65
N GLN A 7 8.31 14.37 -11.77
CA GLN A 7 7.04 13.78 -12.14
C GLN A 7 6.73 12.55 -11.35
N GLU A 8 7.76 11.86 -10.92
CA GLU A 8 7.54 10.67 -10.10
C GLU A 8 7.20 10.99 -8.69
N ARG A 9 7.46 12.23 -8.31
CA ARG A 9 7.27 12.58 -6.91
C ARG A 9 5.81 12.76 -6.59
N LEU A 10 5.37 12.00 -5.61
CA LEU A 10 4.02 12.10 -5.10
C LEU A 10 4.13 12.72 -3.71
N PRO A 11 3.42 13.82 -3.45
CA PRO A 11 3.48 14.41 -2.13
C PRO A 11 3.13 13.40 -1.04
N TYR A 12 3.86 13.47 0.04
CA TYR A 12 3.69 12.51 1.12
C TYR A 12 2.25 12.49 1.65
N ASP A 13 1.66 13.66 1.81
CA ASP A 13 0.30 13.74 2.32
C ASP A 13 -0.69 13.09 1.36
N ASP A 14 -0.46 13.25 0.07
CA ASP A 14 -1.35 12.62 -0.92
C ASP A 14 -1.20 11.12 -0.89
N LEU A 15 0.02 10.63 -0.74
CA LEU A 15 0.25 9.21 -0.64
C LEU A 15 -0.44 8.63 0.59
N LYS A 16 -0.33 9.30 1.71
CA LYS A 16 -0.99 8.86 2.93
C LYS A 16 -2.50 8.79 2.75
N ARG A 17 -3.06 9.76 2.05
CA ARG A 17 -4.50 9.76 1.80
C ARG A 17 -4.90 8.58 0.93
N LEU A 18 -4.12 8.29 -0.11
CA LEU A 18 -4.43 7.17 -0.98
C LEU A 18 -4.37 5.85 -0.22
N ILE A 19 -3.39 5.72 0.67
CA ILE A 19 -3.30 4.52 1.49
C ILE A 19 -4.51 4.42 2.40
N ALA A 20 -4.92 5.54 2.99
CA ALA A 20 -6.06 5.56 3.90
C ALA A 20 -7.36 5.19 3.19
N GLU A 21 -7.41 5.36 1.88
CA GLU A 21 -8.61 5.02 1.11
C GLU A 21 -8.67 3.57 0.68
N LEU A 22 -7.64 2.80 0.96
CA LEU A 22 -7.68 1.37 0.66
C LEU A 22 -8.75 0.68 1.50
N PRO A 23 -9.36 -0.40 0.98
CA PRO A 23 -10.27 -1.20 1.81
C PRO A 23 -9.60 -1.64 3.09
N ASP A 24 -10.39 -1.80 4.14
CA ASP A 24 -9.86 -2.04 5.47
C ASP A 24 -8.85 -3.19 5.55
N GLY A 25 -9.18 -4.33 4.96
CA GLY A 25 -8.27 -5.47 5.02
C GLY A 25 -6.96 -5.21 4.31
N TYR A 26 -7.04 -4.60 3.13
CA TYR A 26 -5.85 -4.27 2.37
C TYR A 26 -5.00 -3.24 3.10
N ARG A 27 -5.66 -2.21 3.63
CA ARG A 27 -4.96 -1.15 4.32
C ARG A 27 -4.25 -1.68 5.55
N THR A 28 -4.91 -2.53 6.30
CA THR A 28 -4.35 -3.07 7.53
C THR A 28 -3.08 -3.86 7.24
N VAL A 29 -3.16 -4.79 6.28
CA VAL A 29 -1.99 -5.60 5.95
C VAL A 29 -0.89 -4.73 5.33
N PHE A 30 -1.27 -3.79 4.49
CA PHE A 30 -0.28 -2.90 3.90
C PHE A 30 0.49 -2.12 4.97
N ASN A 31 -0.24 -1.56 5.93
CA ASN A 31 0.41 -0.78 6.98
C ASN A 31 1.29 -1.65 7.86
N LEU A 32 0.81 -2.84 8.21
CA LEU A 32 1.60 -3.71 9.06
C LEU A 32 2.88 -4.18 8.38
N TYR A 33 2.79 -4.47 7.10
CA TYR A 33 3.95 -4.99 6.39
C TYR A 33 4.90 -3.88 5.95
N CYS A 34 4.37 -2.83 5.33
CA CYS A 34 5.20 -1.81 4.70
C CYS A 34 5.63 -0.71 5.66
N ILE A 35 4.79 -0.38 6.63
CA ILE A 35 5.09 0.71 7.54
C ILE A 35 5.70 0.18 8.83
N GLU A 36 5.10 -0.85 9.42
CA GLU A 36 5.60 -1.40 10.67
C GLU A 36 6.59 -2.53 10.47
N GLU A 37 6.77 -2.96 9.23
CA GLU A 37 7.81 -3.92 8.84
C GLU A 37 7.64 -5.29 9.51
N LEU A 38 6.40 -5.70 9.70
CA LEU A 38 6.12 -7.02 10.23
C LEU A 38 6.19 -8.05 9.10
N SER A 39 6.60 -9.26 9.45
CA SER A 39 6.59 -10.36 8.49
C SER A 39 5.16 -10.86 8.30
N HIS A 40 4.93 -11.62 7.23
CA HIS A 40 3.61 -12.22 7.02
C HIS A 40 3.23 -13.13 8.16
N ARG A 41 4.21 -13.80 8.75
CA ARG A 41 3.95 -14.67 9.89
C ARG A 41 3.43 -13.85 11.08
N GLU A 42 4.07 -12.73 11.34
CA GLU A 42 3.65 -11.87 12.44
C GLU A 42 2.28 -11.26 12.16
N ILE A 43 2.04 -10.87 10.92
CA ILE A 43 0.74 -10.33 10.56
C ILE A 43 -0.33 -11.38 10.71
N ALA A 44 -0.04 -12.60 10.27
CA ALA A 44 -0.98 -13.70 10.39
C ALA A 44 -1.38 -13.93 11.84
N GLU A 45 -0.40 -13.91 12.72
CA GLU A 45 -0.67 -14.12 14.15
C GLU A 45 -1.48 -12.97 14.72
N ARG A 46 -1.15 -11.76 14.34
CA ARG A 46 -1.84 -10.59 14.88
C ARG A 46 -3.28 -10.50 14.42
N LEU A 47 -3.53 -10.84 13.17
CA LEU A 47 -4.85 -10.69 12.58
C LEU A 47 -5.68 -11.96 12.60
N GLY A 48 -5.09 -13.08 12.98
CA GLY A 48 -5.81 -14.34 12.99
C GLY A 48 -6.10 -14.86 11.60
N ILE A 49 -5.18 -14.65 10.67
CA ILE A 49 -5.31 -15.12 9.30
C ILE A 49 -4.10 -15.98 8.97
N SER A 50 -4.14 -16.64 7.81
CA SER A 50 -2.99 -17.43 7.39
C SER A 50 -1.92 -16.53 6.78
N GLU A 51 -0.69 -17.05 6.73
CA GLU A 51 0.39 -16.31 6.08
C GLU A 51 0.08 -16.12 4.60
N LYS A 52 -0.54 -17.11 4.00
CA LYS A 52 -0.91 -17.02 2.60
C LYS A 52 -1.92 -15.90 2.39
N THR A 53 -2.90 -15.78 3.28
CA THR A 53 -3.87 -14.70 3.19
C THR A 53 -3.20 -13.35 3.35
N SER A 54 -2.27 -13.25 4.29
CA SER A 54 -1.53 -12.01 4.48
C SER A 54 -0.79 -11.62 3.21
N SER A 55 -0.12 -12.59 2.59
CA SER A 55 0.63 -12.34 1.36
C SER A 55 -0.29 -11.93 0.22
N SER A 56 -1.43 -12.62 0.08
CA SER A 56 -2.39 -12.29 -0.97
C SER A 56 -2.98 -10.90 -0.77
N GLN A 57 -3.31 -10.56 0.47
CA GLN A 57 -3.86 -9.25 0.77
C GLN A 57 -2.86 -8.16 0.44
N LEU A 58 -1.59 -8.39 0.77
CA LEU A 58 -0.56 -7.41 0.47
C LEU A 58 -0.41 -7.21 -1.03
N PHE A 59 -0.42 -8.32 -1.77
CA PHE A 59 -0.30 -8.24 -3.22
C PHE A 59 -1.43 -7.40 -3.81
N ARG A 60 -2.66 -7.65 -3.36
CA ARG A 60 -3.81 -6.91 -3.87
C ARG A 60 -3.81 -5.47 -3.41
N ALA A 61 -3.35 -5.24 -2.18
CA ALA A 61 -3.24 -3.87 -1.69
C ALA A 61 -2.28 -3.06 -2.54
N LYS A 62 -1.12 -3.64 -2.84
CA LYS A 62 -0.14 -2.95 -3.66
C LYS A 62 -0.65 -2.69 -5.07
N ALA A 63 -1.34 -3.67 -5.64
CA ALA A 63 -1.88 -3.50 -6.98
C ALA A 63 -2.91 -2.38 -7.04
N LEU A 64 -3.79 -2.35 -6.05
CA LEU A 64 -4.81 -1.32 -6.01
C LEU A 64 -4.20 0.05 -5.77
N LEU A 65 -3.26 0.13 -4.84
CA LEU A 65 -2.60 1.39 -4.55
C LEU A 65 -1.84 1.91 -5.77
N ALA A 66 -1.15 1.02 -6.47
CA ALA A 66 -0.42 1.42 -7.68
C ALA A 66 -1.38 2.00 -8.71
N ARG A 67 -2.55 1.40 -8.87
CA ARG A 67 -3.54 1.90 -9.80
C ARG A 67 -4.06 3.26 -9.37
N ARG A 68 -4.32 3.44 -8.08
CA ARG A 68 -4.79 4.71 -7.57
C ARG A 68 -3.77 5.82 -7.75
N ILE A 69 -2.50 5.49 -7.52
CA ILE A 69 -1.43 6.45 -7.72
C ILE A 69 -1.36 6.86 -9.18
N LYS A 70 -1.47 5.89 -10.06
CA LYS A 70 -1.43 6.16 -11.49
C LYS A 70 -2.55 7.10 -11.91
N GLU A 71 -3.75 6.85 -11.41
CA GLU A 71 -4.90 7.69 -11.72
C GLU A 71 -4.72 9.08 -11.16
N TYR A 72 -4.16 9.17 -9.96
CA TYR A 72 -3.93 10.47 -9.34
C TYR A 72 -2.93 11.29 -10.15
N VAL A 73 -1.82 10.67 -10.52
CA VAL A 73 -0.79 11.38 -11.29
C VAL A 73 -1.32 11.77 -12.66
N LYS A 74 -2.10 10.90 -13.26
CA LYS A 74 -2.64 11.17 -14.58
C LYS A 74 -3.57 12.38 -14.59
N ASP A 75 -4.30 12.57 -13.51
CA ASP A 75 -5.25 13.67 -13.42
C ASP A 75 -4.58 15.00 -13.14
N LYS A 76 -3.30 14.97 -12.80
CA LYS A 76 -2.56 16.19 -12.57
C LYS A 76 -1.99 16.71 -13.88
#